data_cd0ca523744f38bfa1b7e7815ca7117c
#
_entry.id   cd0ca523744f38bfa1b7e7815ca7117c
#
_cell.length_a   1.000
_cell.length_b   1.000
_cell.length_c   1.000
_cell.angle_alpha   90.00
_cell.angle_beta   90.00
_cell.angle_gamma   90.00
#
_symmetry.space_group_name_H-M   'P 1'
#
loop_
_entity.id
_entity.type
_entity.pdbx_description
1 polymer ?
#
loop_
_entity_poly.entity_id
_entity_poly.type
_entity_poly.pdbx_seq_one_letter_code
_entity_poly.pdbx_strand_id
1 'polypeptide(L)'
;MATRSRDRHHIIPRVRCRDLGIPPNFPGNVVKVSTSKHRAWHTLFGSLTPEEAIEVIRSEWSLSEEAQAEYERLKGNVSLLKKRR
;
A
#
# COMPACT_ATOMS: atom_id res chain seq x y z
N MET A 1 12.38 -26.30 -7.88
CA MET A 1 11.78 -25.26 -7.03
C MET A 1 11.58 -23.95 -7.79
N ALA A 2 10.42 -23.39 -7.68
CA ALA A 2 10.13 -22.16 -8.40
C ALA A 2 10.91 -20.98 -7.82
N THR A 3 11.58 -20.25 -8.70
CA THR A 3 12.26 -19.03 -8.33
C THR A 3 11.21 -17.92 -8.18
N ARG A 4 11.31 -17.16 -7.13
CA ARG A 4 10.39 -16.04 -6.98
C ARG A 4 10.69 -14.99 -8.03
N SER A 5 9.69 -14.64 -8.81
CA SER A 5 9.81 -13.56 -9.76
C SER A 5 9.80 -12.23 -9.02
N ARG A 6 10.67 -11.34 -9.45
CA ARG A 6 10.74 -9.99 -8.90
C ARG A 6 10.74 -8.98 -10.02
N ASP A 7 10.01 -7.92 -9.81
CA ASP A 7 9.92 -6.83 -10.77
C ASP A 7 10.53 -5.57 -10.16
N ARG A 8 11.01 -4.71 -11.05
CA ARG A 8 11.40 -3.37 -10.67
C ARG A 8 10.12 -2.53 -10.59
N HIS A 9 9.90 -1.93 -9.46
CA HIS A 9 8.72 -1.10 -9.23
C HIS A 9 9.14 0.34 -9.00
N HIS A 10 8.53 1.25 -9.74
CA HIS A 10 8.73 2.68 -9.54
C HIS A 10 7.72 3.14 -8.50
N ILE A 11 8.21 3.59 -7.35
CA ILE A 11 7.35 4.07 -6.27
C ILE A 11 6.51 5.25 -6.76
N ILE A 12 7.17 6.24 -7.37
CA ILE A 12 6.46 7.26 -8.14
C ILE A 12 6.39 6.74 -9.57
N PRO A 13 5.21 6.49 -10.11
CA PRO A 13 5.09 5.88 -11.43
C PRO A 13 5.81 6.66 -12.52
N ARG A 14 6.35 5.94 -13.48
CA ARG A 14 7.12 6.56 -14.59
C ARG A 14 6.32 7.66 -15.29
N VAL A 15 5.05 7.40 -15.54
CA VAL A 15 4.21 8.38 -16.23
C VAL A 15 4.06 9.67 -15.41
N ARG A 16 3.98 9.53 -14.10
CA ARG A 16 3.87 10.69 -13.22
C ARG A 16 5.19 11.45 -13.16
N CYS A 17 6.31 10.75 -13.13
CA CYS A 17 7.63 11.38 -13.21
C CYS A 17 7.77 12.17 -14.49
N ARG A 18 7.37 11.58 -15.61
CA ARG A 18 7.44 12.25 -16.90
C ARG A 18 6.62 13.53 -16.90
N ASP A 19 5.41 13.47 -16.37
CA ASP A 19 4.53 14.64 -16.30
C ASP A 19 5.12 15.77 -15.46
N LEU A 20 5.91 15.40 -14.45
CA LEU A 20 6.53 16.36 -13.55
C LEU A 20 7.93 16.78 -14.01
N GLY A 21 8.44 16.18 -15.09
CA GLY A 21 9.79 16.45 -15.55
C GLY A 21 10.87 15.89 -14.64
N ILE A 22 10.58 14.81 -13.93
CA ILE A 22 11.50 14.19 -12.98
C ILE A 22 12.05 12.90 -13.61
N PRO A 23 13.35 12.59 -13.43
CA PRO A 23 13.89 11.32 -13.91
C PRO A 23 13.21 10.16 -13.19
N PRO A 24 12.63 9.19 -13.91
CA PRO A 24 11.91 8.07 -13.25
C PRO A 24 12.79 7.21 -12.37
N ASN A 25 14.08 7.14 -12.67
CA ASN A 25 15.03 6.33 -11.92
C ASN A 25 15.82 7.14 -10.89
N PHE A 26 15.24 8.23 -10.39
CA PHE A 26 15.95 9.00 -9.36
C PHE A 26 16.24 8.12 -8.15
N PRO A 27 17.31 8.41 -7.39
CA PRO A 27 17.74 7.54 -6.30
C PRO A 27 16.61 7.22 -5.32
N GLY A 28 16.40 5.91 -5.08
CA GLY A 28 15.39 5.47 -4.15
C GLY A 28 14.00 5.24 -4.75
N ASN A 29 13.78 5.62 -6.01
CA ASN A 29 12.45 5.46 -6.60
C ASN A 29 12.17 4.08 -7.17
N VAL A 30 13.21 3.29 -7.39
CA VAL A 30 13.04 1.95 -7.97
C VAL A 30 13.39 0.92 -6.92
N VAL A 31 12.44 0.02 -6.64
CA VAL A 31 12.65 -1.05 -5.69
C VAL A 31 12.26 -2.36 -6.35
N LYS A 32 12.83 -3.46 -5.86
CA LYS A 32 12.45 -4.80 -6.32
C LYS A 32 11.35 -5.33 -5.42
N VAL A 33 10.27 -5.76 -6.04
CA VAL A 33 9.13 -6.35 -5.32
C VAL A 33 8.73 -7.64 -6.01
N SER A 34 8.02 -8.51 -5.31
CA SER A 34 7.53 -9.73 -5.95
C SER A 34 6.56 -9.37 -7.06
N THR A 35 6.55 -10.18 -8.11
CA THR A 35 5.68 -9.95 -9.26
C THR A 35 4.21 -9.90 -8.85
N SER A 36 3.81 -10.77 -7.93
CA SER A 36 2.41 -10.79 -7.48
C SER A 36 2.04 -9.51 -6.74
N LYS A 37 2.93 -9.00 -5.89
CA LYS A 37 2.67 -7.73 -5.20
C LYS A 37 2.64 -6.55 -6.15
N HIS A 38 3.51 -6.58 -7.15
CA HIS A 38 3.56 -5.53 -8.16
C HIS A 38 2.24 -5.47 -8.95
N ARG A 39 1.75 -6.63 -9.36
CA ARG A 39 0.46 -6.70 -10.06
C ARG A 39 -0.69 -6.24 -9.19
N ALA A 40 -0.69 -6.66 -7.92
CA ALA A 40 -1.74 -6.27 -6.99
C ALA A 40 -1.76 -4.75 -6.80
N TRP A 41 -0.59 -4.14 -6.65
CA TRP A 41 -0.50 -2.70 -6.53
C TRP A 41 -1.14 -2.00 -7.72
N HIS A 42 -0.76 -2.41 -8.94
CA HIS A 42 -1.28 -1.77 -10.14
C HIS A 42 -2.76 -2.04 -10.36
N THR A 43 -3.25 -3.19 -9.92
CA THR A 43 -4.67 -3.48 -9.98
C THR A 43 -5.46 -2.54 -9.05
N LEU A 44 -4.94 -2.30 -7.85
CA LEU A 44 -5.63 -1.48 -6.86
C LEU A 44 -5.47 0.03 -7.14
N PHE A 45 -4.28 0.44 -7.50
CA PHE A 45 -3.94 1.87 -7.50
C PHE A 45 -3.47 2.40 -8.86
N GLY A 46 -3.25 1.53 -9.85
CA GLY A 46 -2.84 1.98 -11.18
C GLY A 46 -1.58 2.83 -11.13
N SER A 47 -1.67 4.05 -11.62
CA SER A 47 -0.55 4.99 -11.68
C SER A 47 -0.61 6.06 -10.60
N LEU A 48 -1.27 5.77 -9.49
CA LEU A 48 -1.30 6.70 -8.36
C LEU A 48 0.06 6.74 -7.65
N THR A 49 0.38 7.89 -7.12
CA THR A 49 1.53 8.00 -6.21
C THR A 49 1.15 7.40 -4.86
N PRO A 50 2.14 7.08 -3.99
CA PRO A 50 1.82 6.59 -2.65
C PRO A 50 0.91 7.54 -1.86
N GLU A 51 1.13 8.84 -1.97
CA GLU A 51 0.27 9.81 -1.29
C GLU A 51 -1.17 9.72 -1.75
N GLU A 52 -1.37 9.58 -3.05
CA GLU A 52 -2.71 9.43 -3.60
C GLU A 52 -3.33 8.11 -3.20
N ALA A 53 -2.53 7.03 -3.15
CA ALA A 53 -3.01 5.74 -2.69
C ALA A 53 -3.47 5.80 -1.23
N ILE A 54 -2.74 6.53 -0.40
CA ILE A 54 -3.14 6.74 1.00
C ILE A 54 -4.50 7.43 1.07
N GLU A 55 -4.74 8.42 0.23
CA GLU A 55 -6.03 9.10 0.18
C GLU A 55 -7.16 8.16 -0.25
N VAL A 56 -6.89 7.29 -1.21
CA VAL A 56 -7.86 6.27 -1.61
C VAL A 56 -8.19 5.37 -0.43
N ILE A 57 -7.16 4.91 0.29
CA ILE A 57 -7.35 4.05 1.45
C ILE A 57 -8.19 4.77 2.50
N ARG A 58 -7.91 6.04 2.74
CA ARG A 58 -8.66 6.82 3.73
C ARG A 58 -10.11 7.03 3.34
N SER A 59 -10.40 7.24 2.06
CA SER A 59 -11.75 7.56 1.62
C SER A 59 -12.58 6.31 1.33
N GLU A 60 -11.97 5.26 0.77
CA GLU A 60 -12.72 4.10 0.32
C GLU A 60 -12.60 2.89 1.21
N TRP A 61 -11.54 2.83 2.02
CA TRP A 61 -11.21 1.64 2.80
C TRP A 61 -11.18 1.89 4.30
N SER A 62 -11.61 3.06 4.75
CA SER A 62 -11.64 3.34 6.17
C SER A 62 -13.02 3.04 6.74
N LEU A 63 -13.03 2.69 8.01
CA LEU A 63 -14.27 2.40 8.73
C LEU A 63 -15.00 3.71 9.03
N SER A 64 -16.33 3.64 9.12
CA SER A 64 -17.10 4.74 9.65
C SER A 64 -16.70 4.98 11.12
N GLU A 65 -17.07 6.14 11.66
CA GLU A 65 -16.76 6.42 13.06
C GLU A 65 -17.35 5.35 13.98
N GLU A 66 -18.58 4.92 13.71
CA GLU A 66 -19.24 3.90 14.51
C GLU A 66 -18.51 2.56 14.42
N ALA A 67 -18.14 2.16 13.20
CA ALA A 67 -17.41 0.91 12.99
C ALA A 67 -16.02 0.97 13.61
N GLN A 68 -15.37 2.13 13.55
CA GLN A 68 -14.07 2.31 14.17
C GLN A 68 -14.14 2.13 15.68
N ALA A 69 -15.15 2.72 16.31
CA ALA A 69 -15.35 2.58 17.75
C ALA A 69 -15.56 1.12 18.13
N GLU A 70 -16.35 0.41 17.35
CA GLU A 70 -16.61 -1.00 17.61
C GLU A 70 -15.34 -1.83 17.43
N TYR A 71 -14.57 -1.53 16.41
CA TYR A 71 -13.32 -2.23 16.17
C TYR A 71 -12.33 -2.02 17.34
N GLU A 72 -12.23 -0.79 17.84
CA GLU A 72 -11.35 -0.50 18.97
C GLU A 72 -11.80 -1.27 20.22
N ARG A 73 -13.09 -1.34 20.45
CA ARG A 73 -13.63 -2.10 21.58
C ARG A 73 -13.28 -3.58 21.45
N LEU A 74 -13.51 -4.16 20.29
CA LEU A 74 -13.23 -5.58 20.06
C LEU A 74 -11.74 -5.88 20.14
N LYS A 75 -10.93 -5.00 19.58
CA LYS A 75 -9.47 -5.14 19.62
C LYS A 75 -8.94 -5.09 21.04
N GLY A 76 -9.49 -4.21 21.86
CA GLY A 76 -9.13 -4.13 23.27
C GLY A 76 -9.43 -5.42 24.01
N ASN A 77 -10.60 -6.01 23.79
CA ASN A 77 -10.96 -7.27 24.41
C ASN A 77 -10.02 -8.40 24.03
N VAL A 78 -9.67 -8.48 22.75
CA VAL A 78 -8.73 -9.51 22.26
C VAL A 78 -7.35 -9.33 22.91
N SER A 79 -6.89 -8.09 23.02
CA SER A 79 -5.60 -7.79 23.64
C SER A 79 -5.58 -8.21 25.11
N LEU A 80 -6.66 -7.96 25.83
CA LEU A 80 -6.77 -8.36 27.23
C LEU A 80 -6.71 -9.87 27.38
N LEU A 81 -7.40 -10.59 26.51
CA LEU A 81 -7.38 -12.05 26.54
C LEU A 81 -5.97 -12.58 26.28
N LYS A 82 -5.26 -11.99 25.36
CA LYS A 82 -3.88 -12.39 25.09
C LYS A 82 -2.95 -12.16 26.27
N LYS A 83 -3.14 -11.06 26.98
CA LYS A 83 -2.29 -10.73 28.11
C LYS A 83 -2.47 -11.70 29.28
N ARG A 84 -3.61 -12.36 29.36
CA ARG A 84 -3.89 -13.28 30.45
C ARG A 84 -3.22 -14.64 30.32
N ARG A 85 -2.63 -14.92 29.18
CA ARG A 85 -1.94 -16.19 28.98
C ARG A 85 -0.60 -16.27 29.65
#